data_8e36ec89da82c0fff797f96467840887
#
_entry.id   8e36ec89da82c0fff797f96467840887
#
_cell.length_a   1.000
_cell.length_b   1.000
_cell.length_c   1.000
_cell.angle_alpha   90.00
_cell.angle_beta   90.00
_cell.angle_gamma   90.00
#
_symmetry.space_group_name_H-M   'P 1'
#
loop_
_entity.id
_entity.type
_entity.pdbx_description
1 polymer ?
#
loop_
_entity_poly.entity_id
_entity_poly.type
_entity_poly.pdbx_seq_one_letter_code
_entity_poly.pdbx_strand_id
1 'polypeptide(L)'
;MSASTSLVQEAASVGRSAAIEVDNLSASYRVRLDAPDFRTDLRNLLSRRRNNVRIVPALRDVSFTVPRGSVTAVIGRNGAGKSTLLRVLCGILVPEAGRVVARGRMTLLKPGLGMNDALTGRENIRLGGLAMGMPENQLAELTDVIAQFAQLDEYIDFPLRTYSTGMRMRLGVAVAAHLNPEILLIDEALSGGDTAFKAHVADRIAELCGQGRTIVLVTHGLSSVKHMATEALWLHQGRVAALGDPDDVVARYMRYSRLESLDSEFDDQ
;
A
#
# COMPACT_ATOMS: atom_id res chain seq x y z
N MET A 1 -26.18 -21.45 -26.20
CA MET A 1 -25.35 -22.02 -25.14
C MET A 1 -24.42 -20.96 -24.54
N SER A 2 -24.94 -19.78 -24.17
CA SER A 2 -24.10 -18.63 -23.71
C SER A 2 -24.54 -18.03 -22.35
N ALA A 3 -25.62 -18.52 -21.74
CA ALA A 3 -26.14 -18.01 -20.48
C ALA A 3 -25.66 -18.79 -19.24
N SER A 4 -25.15 -20.03 -19.42
CA SER A 4 -24.73 -20.88 -18.30
C SER A 4 -23.33 -20.56 -17.79
N THR A 5 -22.47 -19.88 -18.57
CA THR A 5 -21.09 -19.59 -18.20
C THR A 5 -21.00 -18.34 -17.31
N SER A 6 -21.92 -17.37 -17.47
CA SER A 6 -21.95 -16.16 -16.63
C SER A 6 -22.43 -16.42 -15.19
N LEU A 7 -23.36 -17.34 -15.01
CA LEU A 7 -23.90 -17.73 -13.69
C LEU A 7 -22.91 -18.56 -12.86
N VAL A 8 -21.98 -19.29 -13.50
CA VAL A 8 -20.94 -20.06 -12.80
C VAL A 8 -19.82 -19.15 -12.29
N GLN A 9 -19.50 -18.05 -13.00
CA GLN A 9 -18.51 -17.07 -12.55
C GLN A 9 -19.05 -16.19 -11.41
N GLU A 10 -20.33 -15.85 -11.45
CA GLU A 10 -20.98 -15.08 -10.37
C GLU A 10 -21.14 -15.91 -9.07
N ALA A 11 -21.35 -17.23 -9.19
CA ALA A 11 -21.44 -18.14 -8.04
C ALA A 11 -20.08 -18.41 -7.35
N ALA A 12 -18.95 -18.25 -8.04
CA ALA A 12 -17.63 -18.46 -7.44
C ALA A 12 -17.19 -17.27 -6.55
N SER A 13 -17.79 -16.09 -6.67
CA SER A 13 -17.50 -14.90 -5.83
C SER A 13 -18.34 -14.84 -4.55
N VAL A 14 -19.40 -15.62 -4.44
CA VAL A 14 -20.36 -15.59 -3.32
C VAL A 14 -19.90 -16.40 -2.07
N GLY A 15 -18.78 -17.15 -2.14
CA GLY A 15 -18.37 -18.09 -1.10
C GLY A 15 -17.34 -17.61 -0.07
N ARG A 16 -16.62 -16.50 -0.29
CA ARG A 16 -15.61 -16.00 0.66
C ARG A 16 -16.10 -14.73 1.34
N SER A 17 -16.18 -14.74 2.68
CA SER A 17 -16.50 -13.53 3.43
C SER A 17 -15.48 -12.45 3.11
N ALA A 18 -15.92 -11.21 2.83
CA ALA A 18 -15.04 -10.07 2.56
C ALA A 18 -14.17 -9.76 3.79
N ALA A 19 -12.87 -9.58 3.59
CA ALA A 19 -11.97 -9.05 4.61
C ALA A 19 -12.01 -7.53 4.65
N ILE A 20 -12.15 -6.88 3.49
CA ILE A 20 -12.33 -5.44 3.37
C ILE A 20 -13.52 -5.16 2.46
N GLU A 21 -14.40 -4.27 2.85
CA GLU A 21 -15.47 -3.69 2.02
C GLU A 21 -15.24 -2.18 1.94
N VAL A 22 -15.21 -1.66 0.73
CA VAL A 22 -15.11 -0.23 0.42
C VAL A 22 -16.35 0.17 -0.36
N ASP A 23 -17.07 1.19 0.13
CA ASP A 23 -18.34 1.62 -0.39
C ASP A 23 -18.35 3.13 -0.64
N ASN A 24 -18.46 3.54 -1.91
CA ASN A 24 -18.56 4.92 -2.40
C ASN A 24 -17.50 5.87 -1.81
N LEU A 25 -16.26 5.40 -1.68
CA LEU A 25 -15.18 6.10 -1.01
C LEU A 25 -14.70 7.30 -1.83
N SER A 26 -14.74 8.50 -1.22
CA SER A 26 -14.19 9.73 -1.81
C SER A 26 -13.26 10.43 -0.82
N ALA A 27 -12.10 10.89 -1.32
CA ALA A 27 -11.10 11.57 -0.50
C ALA A 27 -10.33 12.61 -1.33
N SER A 28 -10.02 13.76 -0.70
CA SER A 28 -9.28 14.88 -1.31
C SER A 28 -8.19 15.38 -0.38
N TYR A 29 -7.19 16.05 -0.96
CA TYR A 29 -6.19 16.82 -0.23
C TYR A 29 -6.47 18.31 -0.30
N ARG A 30 -6.35 18.99 0.84
CA ARG A 30 -6.41 20.45 0.93
C ARG A 30 -4.99 21.01 0.90
N VAL A 31 -4.58 21.53 -0.23
CA VAL A 31 -3.25 22.11 -0.43
C VAL A 31 -3.33 23.62 -0.29
N ARG A 32 -2.59 24.20 0.67
CA ARG A 32 -2.42 25.65 0.75
C ARG A 32 -1.36 26.04 -0.28
N LEU A 33 -1.71 27.00 -1.16
CA LEU A 33 -0.80 27.48 -2.20
C LEU A 33 0.08 28.65 -1.71
N ASP A 34 -0.27 29.24 -0.57
CA ASP A 34 0.51 30.34 0.01
C ASP A 34 1.64 29.76 0.88
N ALA A 35 2.88 30.23 0.67
CA ALA A 35 3.99 29.94 1.55
C ALA A 35 3.68 30.50 2.96
N PRO A 36 4.04 29.78 4.06
CA PRO A 36 3.89 30.29 5.42
C PRO A 36 4.93 31.40 5.64
N ASP A 37 4.55 32.65 5.35
CA ASP A 37 5.35 33.84 5.67
C ASP A 37 4.66 34.56 6.83
N PHE A 38 5.34 34.61 7.98
CA PHE A 38 4.83 35.22 9.22
C PHE A 38 4.36 36.68 9.02
N ARG A 39 4.94 37.40 8.06
CA ARG A 39 4.53 38.77 7.72
C ARG A 39 3.25 38.83 6.90
N THR A 40 2.95 37.79 6.13
CA THR A 40 1.79 37.70 5.27
C THR A 40 0.56 37.26 6.10
N ASP A 41 0.77 36.45 7.15
CA ASP A 41 -0.32 36.01 8.03
C ASP A 41 -0.93 37.15 8.86
N LEU A 42 -0.11 38.11 9.37
CA LEU A 42 -0.61 39.29 10.06
C LEU A 42 -1.42 40.22 9.14
N ARG A 43 -1.01 40.34 7.90
CA ARG A 43 -1.66 41.17 6.88
C ARG A 43 -2.96 40.51 6.35
N ASN A 44 -3.01 39.17 6.32
CA ASN A 44 -4.18 38.39 5.93
C ASN A 44 -5.25 38.33 7.03
N LEU A 45 -4.85 38.48 8.33
CA LEU A 45 -5.81 38.62 9.44
C LEU A 45 -6.60 39.93 9.34
N LEU A 46 -6.01 40.99 8.77
CA LEU A 46 -6.62 42.33 8.62
C LEU A 46 -7.36 42.50 7.28
N SER A 47 -6.97 41.74 6.27
CA SER A 47 -7.62 41.71 4.98
C SER A 47 -8.33 40.37 4.83
N ARG A 48 -9.65 40.31 4.84
CA ARG A 48 -10.49 39.13 4.55
C ARG A 48 -10.12 38.39 3.23
N ARG A 49 -8.82 38.19 2.94
CA ARG A 49 -8.34 37.42 1.80
C ARG A 49 -8.56 35.95 2.07
N ARG A 50 -9.38 35.34 1.23
CA ARG A 50 -9.62 33.91 1.17
C ARG A 50 -8.29 33.16 1.17
N ASN A 51 -8.08 32.29 2.16
CA ASN A 51 -7.01 31.28 2.14
C ASN A 51 -7.06 30.59 0.77
N ASN A 52 -5.94 30.67 0.03
CA ASN A 52 -5.81 30.07 -1.30
C ASN A 52 -5.62 28.55 -1.13
N VAL A 53 -6.69 27.85 -0.72
CA VAL A 53 -6.70 26.41 -0.53
C VAL A 53 -7.25 25.76 -1.79
N ARG A 54 -6.39 24.97 -2.44
CA ARG A 54 -6.82 24.12 -3.57
C ARG A 54 -7.21 22.76 -3.05
N ILE A 55 -8.41 22.30 -3.41
CA ILE A 55 -8.88 20.94 -3.16
C ILE A 55 -8.44 20.07 -4.34
N VAL A 56 -7.66 19.04 -4.06
CA VAL A 56 -7.17 18.08 -5.07
C VAL A 56 -7.86 16.74 -4.77
N PRO A 57 -8.90 16.36 -5.54
CA PRO A 57 -9.56 15.08 -5.35
C PRO A 57 -8.61 13.94 -5.73
N ALA A 58 -8.48 12.97 -4.85
CA ALA A 58 -7.58 11.82 -5.00
C ALA A 58 -8.33 10.50 -5.18
N LEU A 59 -9.50 10.36 -4.56
CA LEU A 59 -10.42 9.22 -4.74
C LEU A 59 -11.82 9.75 -5.00
N ARG A 60 -12.58 9.08 -5.89
CA ARG A 60 -13.91 9.49 -6.35
C ARG A 60 -14.80 8.27 -6.53
N ASP A 61 -15.76 8.09 -5.61
CA ASP A 61 -16.77 7.00 -5.64
C ASP A 61 -16.13 5.61 -5.84
N VAL A 62 -15.08 5.30 -5.09
CA VAL A 62 -14.38 4.02 -5.17
C VAL A 62 -15.13 2.98 -4.37
N SER A 63 -15.54 1.90 -5.02
CA SER A 63 -16.21 0.76 -4.39
C SER A 63 -15.60 -0.54 -4.86
N PHE A 64 -15.21 -1.41 -3.91
CA PHE A 64 -14.71 -2.76 -4.16
C PHE A 64 -14.70 -3.60 -2.88
N THR A 65 -14.51 -4.88 -3.03
CA THR A 65 -14.34 -5.82 -1.92
C THR A 65 -13.03 -6.58 -2.06
N VAL A 66 -12.40 -6.89 -0.93
CA VAL A 66 -11.23 -7.77 -0.86
C VAL A 66 -11.66 -9.05 -0.18
N PRO A 67 -11.67 -10.20 -0.88
CA PRO A 67 -12.02 -11.48 -0.28
C PRO A 67 -11.02 -11.90 0.79
N ARG A 68 -11.47 -12.59 1.83
CA ARG A 68 -10.60 -13.14 2.87
C ARG A 68 -9.63 -14.17 2.30
N GLY A 69 -8.35 -14.07 2.65
CA GLY A 69 -7.29 -14.97 2.17
C GLY A 69 -6.93 -14.76 0.68
N SER A 70 -7.27 -13.60 0.10
CA SER A 70 -6.89 -13.22 -1.25
C SER A 70 -5.70 -12.27 -1.26
N VAL A 71 -5.06 -12.18 -2.43
CA VAL A 71 -4.07 -11.14 -2.77
C VAL A 71 -4.69 -10.24 -3.82
N THR A 72 -5.10 -9.03 -3.42
CA THR A 72 -5.62 -8.02 -4.33
C THR A 72 -4.51 -7.04 -4.70
N ALA A 73 -4.09 -7.04 -5.97
CA ALA A 73 -3.11 -6.08 -6.47
C ALA A 73 -3.80 -4.79 -6.93
N VAL A 74 -3.32 -3.64 -6.46
CA VAL A 74 -3.79 -2.32 -6.91
C VAL A 74 -2.77 -1.72 -7.87
N ILE A 75 -3.17 -1.57 -9.13
CA ILE A 75 -2.34 -1.01 -10.21
C ILE A 75 -2.89 0.32 -10.71
N GLY A 76 -2.05 1.09 -11.40
CA GLY A 76 -2.40 2.38 -12.00
C GLY A 76 -1.21 3.31 -12.06
N ARG A 77 -1.31 4.38 -12.84
CA ARG A 77 -0.23 5.38 -13.02
C ARG A 77 0.07 6.14 -11.72
N ASN A 78 1.19 6.89 -11.72
CA ASN A 78 1.48 7.85 -10.66
C ASN A 78 0.36 8.89 -10.59
N GLY A 79 -0.08 9.23 -9.38
CA GLY A 79 -1.22 10.12 -9.16
C GLY A 79 -2.60 9.49 -9.32
N ALA A 80 -2.73 8.19 -9.64
CA ALA A 80 -4.03 7.52 -9.77
C ALA A 80 -4.82 7.38 -8.45
N GLY A 81 -4.19 7.64 -7.30
CA GLY A 81 -4.83 7.56 -5.98
C GLY A 81 -4.43 6.34 -5.14
N LYS A 82 -3.51 5.47 -5.62
CA LYS A 82 -3.13 4.21 -4.94
C LYS A 82 -2.67 4.41 -3.49
N SER A 83 -1.69 5.28 -3.26
CA SER A 83 -1.19 5.57 -1.90
C SER A 83 -2.24 6.29 -1.03
N THR A 84 -3.16 7.04 -1.65
CA THR A 84 -4.30 7.64 -0.94
C THR A 84 -5.26 6.57 -0.48
N LEU A 85 -5.56 5.59 -1.32
CA LEU A 85 -6.39 4.43 -0.97
C LEU A 85 -5.80 3.69 0.24
N LEU A 86 -4.50 3.36 0.22
CA LEU A 86 -3.85 2.71 1.36
C LEU A 86 -3.94 3.55 2.65
N ARG A 87 -3.76 4.88 2.56
CA ARG A 87 -3.88 5.78 3.73
C ARG A 87 -5.29 5.80 4.30
N VAL A 88 -6.32 5.76 3.45
CA VAL A 88 -7.70 5.68 3.91
C VAL A 88 -7.98 4.32 4.53
N LEU A 89 -7.57 3.22 3.90
CA LEU A 89 -7.72 1.87 4.44
C LEU A 89 -7.09 1.74 5.84
N CYS A 90 -5.90 2.33 6.05
CA CYS A 90 -5.22 2.34 7.35
C CYS A 90 -5.80 3.34 8.37
N GLY A 91 -6.82 4.12 8.03
CA GLY A 91 -7.35 5.16 8.90
C GLY A 91 -6.43 6.38 9.09
N ILE A 92 -5.35 6.50 8.29
CA ILE A 92 -4.42 7.65 8.32
C ILE A 92 -5.06 8.88 7.69
N LEU A 93 -5.91 8.68 6.68
CA LEU A 93 -6.68 9.72 6.02
C LEU A 93 -8.17 9.44 6.19
N VAL A 94 -8.90 10.41 6.75
CA VAL A 94 -10.36 10.33 6.88
C VAL A 94 -10.98 10.65 5.52
N PRO A 95 -11.85 9.79 4.97
CA PRO A 95 -12.54 10.06 3.71
C PRO A 95 -13.60 11.17 3.87
N GLU A 96 -13.90 11.87 2.77
CA GLU A 96 -14.95 12.89 2.73
C GLU A 96 -16.35 12.26 2.62
N ALA A 97 -16.43 11.10 1.95
CA ALA A 97 -17.65 10.33 1.80
C ALA A 97 -17.35 8.84 1.68
N GLY A 98 -18.37 8.01 1.89
CA GLY A 98 -18.26 6.58 1.83
C GLY A 98 -17.74 5.96 3.15
N ARG A 99 -17.48 4.68 3.13
CA ARG A 99 -17.02 3.92 4.29
C ARG A 99 -16.07 2.80 3.91
N VAL A 100 -15.24 2.40 4.88
CA VAL A 100 -14.40 1.20 4.83
C VAL A 100 -14.78 0.32 6.01
N VAL A 101 -15.04 -0.95 5.75
CA VAL A 101 -15.27 -1.97 6.77
C VAL A 101 -14.19 -3.02 6.62
N ALA A 102 -13.33 -3.16 7.64
CA ALA A 102 -12.31 -4.20 7.71
C ALA A 102 -12.70 -5.24 8.77
N ARG A 103 -12.65 -6.51 8.39
CA ARG A 103 -12.93 -7.63 9.31
C ARG A 103 -11.64 -8.35 9.67
N GLY A 104 -10.83 -7.69 10.48
CA GLY A 104 -9.54 -8.17 10.96
C GLY A 104 -8.56 -7.03 11.20
N ARG A 105 -7.46 -7.33 11.91
CA ARG A 105 -6.40 -6.35 12.18
C ARG A 105 -5.63 -6.08 10.90
N MET A 106 -5.66 -4.82 10.48
CA MET A 106 -5.02 -4.32 9.26
C MET A 106 -3.68 -3.66 9.61
N THR A 107 -2.63 -4.01 8.90
CA THR A 107 -1.28 -3.45 9.10
C THR A 107 -0.74 -2.96 7.77
N LEU A 108 -0.27 -1.71 7.74
CA LEU A 108 0.46 -1.14 6.61
C LEU A 108 1.94 -1.47 6.73
N LEU A 109 2.45 -2.19 5.77
CA LEU A 109 3.87 -2.45 5.61
C LEU A 109 4.51 -1.22 4.98
N LYS A 110 4.99 -0.32 5.86
CA LYS A 110 5.70 0.88 5.46
C LYS A 110 7.10 0.85 6.07
N PRO A 111 8.16 0.75 5.25
CA PRO A 111 9.53 0.74 5.74
C PRO A 111 9.83 1.98 6.60
N GLY A 112 10.50 1.77 7.74
CA GLY A 112 10.96 2.85 8.61
C GLY A 112 9.89 3.49 9.50
N LEU A 113 8.65 2.98 9.53
CA LEU A 113 7.62 3.50 10.43
C LEU A 113 8.01 3.25 11.90
N GLY A 114 8.10 4.32 12.68
CA GLY A 114 8.41 4.24 14.11
C GLY A 114 9.88 3.95 14.45
N MET A 115 10.80 3.96 13.49
CA MET A 115 12.23 3.77 13.74
C MET A 115 12.87 5.00 14.36
N ASN A 116 13.78 4.76 15.31
CA ASN A 116 14.56 5.78 16.01
C ASN A 116 16.05 5.66 15.67
N ASP A 117 16.64 6.70 15.10
CA ASP A 117 18.03 6.74 14.64
C ASP A 117 19.07 6.58 15.75
N ALA A 118 18.70 6.89 17.01
CA ALA A 118 19.58 6.77 18.17
C ALA A 118 19.65 5.34 18.71
N LEU A 119 18.66 4.51 18.42
CA LEU A 119 18.58 3.12 18.86
C LEU A 119 19.30 2.18 17.90
N THR A 120 19.72 1.01 18.41
CA THR A 120 20.27 -0.08 17.63
C THR A 120 19.23 -0.70 16.70
N GLY A 121 19.67 -1.50 15.73
CA GLY A 121 18.76 -2.29 14.88
C GLY A 121 17.87 -3.21 15.71
N ARG A 122 18.44 -3.90 16.71
CA ARG A 122 17.74 -4.78 17.67
C ARG A 122 16.66 -4.03 18.45
N GLU A 123 16.98 -2.87 18.98
CA GLU A 123 16.02 -2.03 19.70
C GLU A 123 14.92 -1.50 18.76
N ASN A 124 15.26 -1.20 17.51
CA ASN A 124 14.29 -0.78 16.49
C ASN A 124 13.36 -1.92 16.07
N ILE A 125 13.83 -3.17 15.98
CA ILE A 125 12.97 -4.34 15.78
C ILE A 125 11.93 -4.42 16.93
N ARG A 126 12.39 -4.30 18.16
CA ARG A 126 11.50 -4.34 19.33
C ARG A 126 10.51 -3.18 19.30
N LEU A 127 10.98 -1.95 19.10
CA LEU A 127 10.14 -0.75 19.03
C LEU A 127 9.10 -0.84 17.90
N GLY A 128 9.54 -1.20 16.70
CA GLY A 128 8.66 -1.37 15.52
C GLY A 128 7.63 -2.48 15.71
N GLY A 129 8.06 -3.62 16.24
CA GLY A 129 7.17 -4.74 16.52
C GLY A 129 6.10 -4.42 17.57
N LEU A 130 6.49 -3.76 18.68
CA LEU A 130 5.55 -3.29 19.70
C LEU A 130 4.56 -2.26 19.15
N ALA A 131 5.05 -1.28 18.37
CA ALA A 131 4.20 -0.26 17.73
C ALA A 131 3.17 -0.87 16.78
N MET A 132 3.51 -2.01 16.17
CA MET A 132 2.62 -2.75 15.29
C MET A 132 1.79 -3.82 16.03
N GLY A 133 1.88 -3.88 17.36
CA GLY A 133 1.06 -4.72 18.23
C GLY A 133 1.55 -6.16 18.39
N MET A 134 2.85 -6.42 18.13
CA MET A 134 3.46 -7.72 18.43
C MET A 134 3.73 -7.82 19.94
N PRO A 135 3.40 -8.94 20.61
CA PRO A 135 3.68 -9.12 22.02
C PRO A 135 5.19 -9.30 22.27
N GLU A 136 5.66 -8.84 23.42
CA GLU A 136 7.09 -8.78 23.74
C GLU A 136 7.79 -10.14 23.77
N ASN A 137 7.12 -11.17 24.26
CA ASN A 137 7.64 -12.55 24.25
C ASN A 137 7.90 -13.04 22.81
N GLN A 138 7.00 -12.75 21.88
CA GLN A 138 7.17 -13.09 20.47
C GLN A 138 8.31 -12.30 19.83
N LEU A 139 8.48 -11.02 20.19
CA LEU A 139 9.57 -10.20 19.69
C LEU A 139 10.96 -10.71 20.13
N ALA A 140 11.08 -11.19 21.35
CA ALA A 140 12.33 -11.77 21.84
C ALA A 140 12.77 -12.99 21.02
N GLU A 141 11.81 -13.84 20.64
CA GLU A 141 12.07 -15.03 19.81
C GLU A 141 12.37 -14.71 18.34
N LEU A 142 11.74 -13.63 17.81
CA LEU A 142 11.85 -13.28 16.39
C LEU A 142 12.96 -12.28 16.06
N THR A 143 13.58 -11.65 17.05
CA THR A 143 14.56 -10.58 16.79
C THR A 143 15.72 -11.05 15.92
N ASP A 144 16.31 -12.21 16.21
CA ASP A 144 17.42 -12.72 15.42
C ASP A 144 16.96 -13.25 14.04
N VAL A 145 15.77 -13.83 13.96
CA VAL A 145 15.15 -14.23 12.68
C VAL A 145 14.91 -13.01 11.78
N ILE A 146 14.44 -11.91 12.36
CA ILE A 146 14.20 -10.64 11.64
C ILE A 146 15.55 -10.04 11.17
N ALA A 147 16.58 -10.08 12.01
CA ALA A 147 17.91 -9.59 11.68
C ALA A 147 18.50 -10.38 10.50
N GLN A 148 18.41 -11.71 10.56
CA GLN A 148 18.86 -12.60 9.49
C GLN A 148 18.08 -12.38 8.18
N PHE A 149 16.76 -12.27 8.25
CA PHE A 149 15.93 -11.96 7.08
C PHE A 149 16.33 -10.62 6.44
N ALA A 150 16.63 -9.60 7.26
CA ALA A 150 17.11 -8.31 6.80
C ALA A 150 18.55 -8.35 6.26
N GLN A 151 19.28 -9.45 6.46
CA GLN A 151 20.73 -9.59 6.18
C GLN A 151 21.53 -8.51 6.91
N LEU A 152 21.28 -8.35 8.20
CA LEU A 152 21.88 -7.32 9.06
C LEU A 152 22.49 -7.87 10.33
N ASP A 153 22.77 -9.18 10.40
CA ASP A 153 23.28 -9.87 11.59
C ASP A 153 24.49 -9.16 12.21
N GLU A 154 25.46 -8.78 11.38
CA GLU A 154 26.70 -8.11 11.81
C GLU A 154 26.47 -6.65 12.26
N TYR A 155 25.36 -6.04 11.82
CA TYR A 155 25.06 -4.63 12.06
C TYR A 155 23.95 -4.41 13.10
N ILE A 156 23.30 -5.50 13.55
CA ILE A 156 22.04 -5.41 14.32
C ILE A 156 22.20 -4.66 15.64
N ASP A 157 23.37 -4.69 16.24
CA ASP A 157 23.69 -4.03 17.51
C ASP A 157 24.31 -2.62 17.31
N PHE A 158 24.42 -2.13 16.07
CA PHE A 158 24.84 -0.76 15.78
C PHE A 158 23.65 0.20 15.74
N PRO A 159 23.86 1.48 16.10
CA PRO A 159 22.80 2.51 16.02
C PRO A 159 22.31 2.71 14.59
N LEU A 160 21.01 2.91 14.41
CA LEU A 160 20.37 3.02 13.10
C LEU A 160 20.89 4.21 12.26
N ARG A 161 21.39 5.27 12.92
CA ARG A 161 22.05 6.40 12.24
C ARG A 161 23.26 6.00 11.38
N THR A 162 23.89 4.84 11.67
CA THR A 162 25.02 4.32 10.91
C THR A 162 24.61 3.50 9.69
N TYR A 163 23.31 3.17 9.58
CA TYR A 163 22.80 2.34 8.50
C TYR A 163 22.65 3.15 7.21
N SER A 164 22.96 2.52 6.09
CA SER A 164 22.57 3.05 4.77
C SER A 164 21.05 3.09 4.62
N THR A 165 20.57 3.86 3.65
CA THR A 165 19.12 3.90 3.33
C THR A 165 18.59 2.49 2.99
N GLY A 166 19.36 1.69 2.26
CA GLY A 166 19.00 0.30 1.94
C GLY A 166 18.89 -0.60 3.18
N MET A 167 19.85 -0.49 4.13
CA MET A 167 19.81 -1.25 5.38
C MET A 167 18.59 -0.90 6.23
N ARG A 168 18.29 0.39 6.37
CA ARG A 168 17.11 0.87 7.11
C ARG A 168 15.82 0.32 6.49
N MET A 169 15.74 0.33 5.17
CA MET A 169 14.58 -0.18 4.46
C MET A 169 14.44 -1.69 4.63
N ARG A 170 15.53 -2.48 4.47
CA ARG A 170 15.53 -3.92 4.69
C ARG A 170 15.06 -4.27 6.11
N LEU A 171 15.56 -3.55 7.13
CA LEU A 171 15.12 -3.73 8.51
C LEU A 171 13.62 -3.48 8.68
N GLY A 172 13.11 -2.37 8.14
CA GLY A 172 11.69 -2.03 8.22
C GLY A 172 10.78 -3.05 7.55
N VAL A 173 11.18 -3.53 6.38
CA VAL A 173 10.47 -4.59 5.65
C VAL A 173 10.51 -5.90 6.44
N ALA A 174 11.68 -6.28 6.98
CA ALA A 174 11.85 -7.50 7.75
C ALA A 174 10.95 -7.51 9.00
N VAL A 175 10.93 -6.42 9.76
CA VAL A 175 10.02 -6.30 10.92
C VAL A 175 8.57 -6.49 10.49
N ALA A 176 8.14 -5.77 9.46
CA ALA A 176 6.76 -5.83 9.00
C ALA A 176 6.36 -7.18 8.39
N ALA A 177 7.29 -7.86 7.69
CA ALA A 177 7.06 -9.18 7.11
C ALA A 177 6.90 -10.28 8.18
N HIS A 178 7.47 -10.08 9.38
CA HIS A 178 7.33 -11.01 10.50
C HIS A 178 6.14 -10.69 11.43
N LEU A 179 5.47 -9.55 11.19
CA LEU A 179 4.12 -9.37 11.73
C LEU A 179 3.22 -10.44 11.14
N ASN A 180 2.29 -10.91 11.94
CA ASN A 180 1.30 -11.87 11.51
C ASN A 180 -0.10 -11.21 11.49
N PRO A 181 -0.33 -10.17 10.66
CA PRO A 181 -1.61 -9.50 10.59
C PRO A 181 -2.62 -10.38 9.85
N GLU A 182 -3.91 -10.16 10.11
CA GLU A 182 -4.98 -10.80 9.35
C GLU A 182 -5.08 -10.19 7.94
N ILE A 183 -4.83 -8.87 7.84
CA ILE A 183 -4.85 -8.09 6.60
C ILE A 183 -3.56 -7.30 6.50
N LEU A 184 -2.79 -7.53 5.44
CA LEU A 184 -1.53 -6.86 5.16
C LEU A 184 -1.70 -5.91 3.98
N LEU A 185 -1.41 -4.64 4.20
CA LEU A 185 -1.37 -3.62 3.16
C LEU A 185 0.09 -3.35 2.82
N ILE A 186 0.44 -3.45 1.53
CA ILE A 186 1.82 -3.31 1.04
C ILE A 186 1.87 -2.13 0.07
N ASP A 187 2.67 -1.11 0.38
CA ASP A 187 2.95 -0.01 -0.55
C ASP A 187 4.16 -0.32 -1.41
N GLU A 188 4.19 0.19 -2.63
CA GLU A 188 5.29 0.06 -3.60
C GLU A 188 6.69 0.40 -3.04
N ALA A 189 6.77 1.15 -1.96
CA ALA A 189 8.02 1.45 -1.27
C ALA A 189 8.86 0.21 -0.88
N LEU A 190 8.30 -1.01 -0.97
CA LEU A 190 9.03 -2.27 -0.85
C LEU A 190 9.90 -2.60 -2.07
N SER A 191 9.77 -1.85 -3.15
CA SER A 191 10.57 -2.04 -4.39
C SER A 191 12.05 -1.67 -4.22
N GLY A 192 12.42 -1.04 -3.12
CA GLY A 192 13.81 -0.78 -2.76
C GLY A 192 14.51 -2.04 -2.23
N GLY A 193 15.82 -2.10 -2.38
CA GLY A 193 16.65 -3.25 -2.07
C GLY A 193 17.17 -3.90 -3.34
N ASP A 194 18.19 -4.75 -3.16
CA ASP A 194 18.74 -5.56 -4.25
C ASP A 194 17.77 -6.67 -4.68
N THR A 195 18.10 -7.31 -5.82
CA THR A 195 17.25 -8.35 -6.41
C THR A 195 17.06 -9.56 -5.47
N ALA A 196 18.11 -9.90 -4.69
CA ALA A 196 18.05 -11.04 -3.77
C ALA A 196 17.10 -10.77 -2.62
N PHE A 197 17.15 -9.57 -2.02
CA PHE A 197 16.24 -9.18 -0.95
C PHE A 197 14.77 -9.11 -1.42
N LYS A 198 14.55 -8.62 -2.65
CA LYS A 198 13.18 -8.61 -3.25
C LYS A 198 12.63 -10.02 -3.40
N ALA A 199 13.45 -10.99 -3.79
CA ALA A 199 13.04 -12.39 -3.87
C ALA A 199 12.63 -12.94 -2.50
N HIS A 200 13.45 -12.72 -1.45
CA HIS A 200 13.10 -13.12 -0.07
C HIS A 200 11.78 -12.49 0.43
N VAL A 201 11.54 -11.22 0.11
CA VAL A 201 10.26 -10.56 0.45
C VAL A 201 9.10 -11.19 -0.31
N ALA A 202 9.27 -11.50 -1.60
CA ALA A 202 8.24 -12.15 -2.41
C ALA A 202 7.91 -13.55 -1.86
N ASP A 203 8.93 -14.35 -1.50
CA ASP A 203 8.76 -15.67 -0.88
C ASP A 203 7.97 -15.57 0.44
N ARG A 204 8.31 -14.57 1.27
CA ARG A 204 7.60 -14.35 2.53
C ARG A 204 6.15 -13.94 2.32
N ILE A 205 5.87 -13.10 1.33
CA ILE A 205 4.51 -12.73 0.94
C ILE A 205 3.74 -13.98 0.47
N ALA A 206 4.36 -14.82 -0.35
CA ALA A 206 3.75 -16.07 -0.81
C ALA A 206 3.43 -17.02 0.35
N GLU A 207 4.32 -17.12 1.35
CA GLU A 207 4.09 -17.89 2.57
C GLU A 207 2.88 -17.36 3.36
N LEU A 208 2.80 -16.04 3.57
CA LEU A 208 1.67 -15.40 4.25
C LEU A 208 0.34 -15.65 3.51
N CYS A 209 0.37 -15.64 2.16
CA CYS A 209 -0.78 -16.00 1.33
C CYS A 209 -1.18 -17.46 1.57
N GLY A 210 -0.22 -18.39 1.56
CA GLY A 210 -0.44 -19.82 1.84
C GLY A 210 -1.04 -20.08 3.23
N GLN A 211 -0.77 -19.19 4.19
CA GLN A 211 -1.36 -19.22 5.54
C GLN A 211 -2.77 -18.59 5.61
N GLY A 212 -3.35 -18.20 4.47
CA GLY A 212 -4.70 -17.63 4.39
C GLY A 212 -4.78 -16.16 4.81
N ARG A 213 -3.66 -15.41 4.84
CA ARG A 213 -3.66 -13.98 5.11
C ARG A 213 -4.21 -13.21 3.91
N THR A 214 -4.91 -12.12 4.18
CA THR A 214 -5.43 -11.22 3.15
C THR A 214 -4.39 -10.15 2.85
N ILE A 215 -4.08 -9.92 1.58
CA ILE A 215 -3.05 -8.97 1.17
C ILE A 215 -3.60 -7.98 0.15
N VAL A 216 -3.36 -6.70 0.38
CA VAL A 216 -3.57 -5.64 -0.62
C VAL A 216 -2.18 -5.10 -1.01
N LEU A 217 -1.78 -5.34 -2.25
CA LEU A 217 -0.46 -4.98 -2.77
C LEU A 217 -0.57 -3.86 -3.78
N VAL A 218 -0.02 -2.68 -3.47
CA VAL A 218 0.17 -1.60 -4.46
C VAL A 218 1.51 -1.81 -5.15
N THR A 219 1.50 -1.96 -6.47
CA THR A 219 2.71 -2.21 -7.25
C THR A 219 2.62 -1.67 -8.68
N HIS A 220 3.77 -1.33 -9.27
CA HIS A 220 3.93 -1.07 -10.70
C HIS A 220 4.48 -2.30 -11.46
N GLY A 221 4.90 -3.33 -10.75
CA GLY A 221 5.43 -4.57 -11.32
C GLY A 221 4.32 -5.47 -11.88
N LEU A 222 3.92 -5.27 -13.14
CA LEU A 222 2.83 -6.02 -13.76
C LEU A 222 3.10 -7.54 -13.81
N SER A 223 4.35 -7.97 -13.89
CA SER A 223 4.72 -9.39 -13.79
C SER A 223 4.43 -9.96 -12.41
N SER A 224 4.75 -9.22 -11.35
CA SER A 224 4.43 -9.64 -9.97
C SER A 224 2.92 -9.76 -9.74
N VAL A 225 2.12 -8.86 -10.34
CA VAL A 225 0.66 -8.93 -10.28
C VAL A 225 0.16 -10.26 -10.84
N LYS A 226 0.63 -10.66 -12.04
CA LYS A 226 0.22 -11.90 -12.70
C LYS A 226 0.59 -13.17 -11.94
N HIS A 227 1.72 -13.14 -11.22
CA HIS A 227 2.22 -14.31 -10.50
C HIS A 227 1.68 -14.44 -9.06
N MET A 228 1.39 -13.33 -8.40
CA MET A 228 1.09 -13.32 -6.96
C MET A 228 -0.37 -12.96 -6.64
N ALA A 229 -1.03 -12.16 -7.49
CA ALA A 229 -2.37 -11.70 -7.20
C ALA A 229 -3.43 -12.75 -7.58
N THR A 230 -4.45 -12.86 -6.73
CA THR A 230 -5.68 -13.61 -7.03
C THR A 230 -6.71 -12.72 -7.71
N GLU A 231 -6.57 -11.40 -7.54
CA GLU A 231 -7.43 -10.37 -8.11
C GLU A 231 -6.63 -9.08 -8.33
N ALA A 232 -6.96 -8.31 -9.36
CA ALA A 232 -6.36 -7.01 -9.62
C ALA A 232 -7.41 -5.90 -9.68
N LEU A 233 -7.07 -4.75 -9.06
CA LEU A 233 -7.83 -3.51 -9.11
C LEU A 233 -7.02 -2.47 -9.89
N TRP A 234 -7.54 -2.02 -11.03
CA TRP A 234 -6.96 -0.88 -11.73
C TRP A 234 -7.62 0.42 -11.29
N LEU A 235 -6.82 1.28 -10.67
CA LEU A 235 -7.21 2.63 -10.28
C LEU A 235 -6.77 3.64 -11.33
N HIS A 236 -7.69 4.46 -11.84
CA HIS A 236 -7.44 5.49 -12.81
C HIS A 236 -8.11 6.81 -12.40
N GLN A 237 -7.32 7.89 -12.25
CA GLN A 237 -7.80 9.22 -11.86
C GLN A 237 -8.73 9.20 -10.63
N GLY A 238 -8.41 8.38 -9.63
CA GLY A 238 -9.16 8.23 -8.40
C GLY A 238 -10.43 7.38 -8.50
N ARG A 239 -10.67 6.67 -9.62
CA ARG A 239 -11.81 5.79 -9.83
C ARG A 239 -11.37 4.36 -10.12
N VAL A 240 -12.23 3.40 -9.84
CA VAL A 240 -12.02 2.00 -10.26
C VAL A 240 -12.31 1.91 -11.75
N ALA A 241 -11.27 1.62 -12.55
CA ALA A 241 -11.39 1.43 -13.99
C ALA A 241 -11.65 -0.04 -14.36
N ALA A 242 -11.08 -0.98 -13.58
CA ALA A 242 -11.36 -2.40 -13.71
C ALA A 242 -11.05 -3.12 -12.39
N LEU A 243 -11.76 -4.22 -12.15
CA LEU A 243 -11.54 -5.14 -11.03
C LEU A 243 -11.82 -6.57 -11.53
N GLY A 244 -10.99 -7.53 -11.16
CA GLY A 244 -11.18 -8.93 -11.51
C GLY A 244 -9.88 -9.69 -11.76
N ASP A 245 -9.90 -10.62 -12.70
CA ASP A 245 -8.76 -11.46 -13.04
C ASP A 245 -7.50 -10.64 -13.34
N PRO A 246 -6.34 -11.00 -12.76
CA PRO A 246 -5.09 -10.23 -12.92
C PRO A 246 -4.65 -10.10 -14.39
N ASP A 247 -4.76 -11.16 -15.19
CA ASP A 247 -4.33 -11.13 -16.59
C ASP A 247 -5.22 -10.20 -17.42
N ASP A 248 -6.54 -10.26 -17.22
CA ASP A 248 -7.51 -9.40 -17.90
C ASP A 248 -7.31 -7.92 -17.53
N VAL A 249 -7.17 -7.61 -16.23
CA VAL A 249 -7.00 -6.24 -15.76
C VAL A 249 -5.67 -5.66 -16.23
N VAL A 250 -4.57 -6.44 -16.16
CA VAL A 250 -3.26 -6.02 -16.67
C VAL A 250 -3.30 -5.80 -18.18
N ALA A 251 -3.96 -6.67 -18.95
CA ALA A 251 -4.08 -6.51 -20.39
C ALA A 251 -4.84 -5.22 -20.76
N ARG A 252 -5.94 -4.90 -20.06
CA ARG A 252 -6.70 -3.65 -20.23
C ARG A 252 -5.85 -2.43 -19.89
N TYR A 253 -5.13 -2.47 -18.76
CA TYR A 253 -4.23 -1.39 -18.34
C TYR A 253 -3.12 -1.14 -19.36
N MET A 254 -2.46 -2.19 -19.86
CA MET A 254 -1.40 -2.08 -20.86
C MET A 254 -1.91 -1.50 -22.18
N ARG A 255 -3.10 -1.92 -22.64
CA ARG A 255 -3.73 -1.37 -23.85
C ARG A 255 -4.00 0.11 -23.70
N TYR A 256 -4.57 0.52 -22.58
CA TYR A 256 -4.83 1.94 -22.26
C TYR A 256 -3.54 2.76 -22.24
N SER A 257 -2.51 2.26 -21.55
CA SER A 257 -1.22 2.95 -21.42
C SER A 257 -0.50 3.15 -22.76
N ARG A 258 -0.66 2.21 -23.72
CA ARG A 258 -0.12 2.35 -25.08
C ARG A 258 -0.87 3.42 -25.89
N LEU A 259 -2.18 3.50 -25.76
CA LEU A 259 -2.97 4.52 -26.49
C LEU A 259 -2.60 5.92 -26.02
N GLU A 260 -2.48 6.15 -24.71
CA GLU A 260 -2.05 7.46 -24.17
C GLU A 260 -0.63 7.85 -24.62
N SER A 261 0.31 6.89 -24.72
CA SER A 261 1.66 7.20 -25.22
C SER A 261 1.67 7.63 -26.68
N LEU A 262 0.80 7.05 -27.52
CA LEU A 262 0.64 7.45 -28.91
C LEU A 262 0.03 8.86 -29.03
N ASP A 263 -1.02 9.15 -28.24
CA ASP A 263 -1.67 10.47 -28.27
C ASP A 263 -0.70 11.59 -27.83
N SER A 264 0.18 11.33 -26.83
CA SER A 264 1.18 12.31 -26.39
C SER A 264 2.28 12.58 -27.43
N GLU A 265 2.62 11.63 -28.30
CA GLU A 265 3.60 11.83 -29.38
C GLU A 265 3.03 12.68 -30.52
N PHE A 266 1.70 12.74 -30.69
CA PHE A 266 1.04 13.57 -31.70
C PHE A 266 0.81 15.03 -31.24
N ASP A 267 0.71 15.28 -29.92
CA ASP A 267 0.51 16.63 -29.38
C ASP A 267 1.82 17.45 -29.29
N ASP A 268 2.99 16.80 -29.39
CA ASP A 268 4.32 17.44 -29.35
C ASP A 268 4.89 17.75 -30.77
N GLN A 269 4.12 17.58 -31.85
CA GLN A 269 4.49 17.93 -33.22
C GLN A 269 3.67 19.11 -33.76
#